data_e0f2a091913b2588d829b00e0869a8c6
#
_entry.id   e0f2a091913b2588d829b00e0869a8c6
#
_cell.length_a   1.000
_cell.length_b   1.000
_cell.length_c   1.000
_cell.angle_alpha   90.00
_cell.angle_beta   90.00
_cell.angle_gamma   90.00
#
_symmetry.space_group_name_H-M   'P 1'
#
loop_
_entity.id
_entity.type
_entity.pdbx_description
1 polymer ?
#
loop_
_entity_poly.entity_id
_entity_poly.type
_entity_poly.pdbx_seq_one_letter_code
_entity_poly.pdbx_strand_id
1 'polypeptide(L)'
;MGEPLYNFDNVRDALSLVMDGHGLALSKRRITLSTSGVVPMMARCGEEIGVNLAVSLHAVSKDIRDEIVPINRKYGLEELLQACADYPGASNARRITFEYVMLKGKNDSDEDAHELVRLLKEYDLPAKVNLIPFNPWPGSIYECSEPDRIRSFSNIVFEAGISAPVRTPRGRDIDAACGQLKTAAEKKSRAERDREAAAAEAEASA
;
A
#
# COMPACT_ATOMS: atom_id res chain seq x y z
N MET A 1 8.92 4.26 1.02
CA MET A 1 8.02 5.44 0.97
C MET A 1 7.40 5.59 2.35
N GLY A 2 7.16 6.83 2.80
CA GLY A 2 6.56 7.09 4.11
C GLY A 2 5.03 6.90 4.10
N GLU A 3 4.43 6.80 5.29
CA GLU A 3 3.00 6.79 5.49
C GLU A 3 2.45 8.23 5.43
N PRO A 4 1.64 8.59 4.43
CA PRO A 4 1.20 9.98 4.23
C PRO A 4 0.31 10.49 5.36
N LEU A 5 -0.46 9.62 6.00
CA LEU A 5 -1.35 10.01 7.08
C LEU A 5 -0.60 10.40 8.38
N TYR A 6 0.67 10.04 8.53
CA TYR A 6 1.51 10.61 9.59
C TYR A 6 2.01 12.03 9.30
N ASN A 7 1.90 12.48 8.04
CA ASN A 7 2.24 13.83 7.60
C ASN A 7 1.00 14.54 7.04
N PHE A 8 -0.14 14.33 7.68
CA PHE A 8 -1.47 14.65 7.16
C PHE A 8 -1.62 16.10 6.71
N ASP A 9 -1.22 17.07 7.53
CA ASP A 9 -1.46 18.50 7.23
C ASP A 9 -0.71 18.92 5.96
N ASN A 10 0.56 18.54 5.79
CA ASN A 10 1.31 18.83 4.58
C ASN A 10 0.74 18.11 3.35
N VAL A 11 0.25 16.87 3.51
CA VAL A 11 -0.38 16.12 2.43
C VAL A 11 -1.71 16.76 2.03
N ARG A 12 -2.54 17.18 2.99
CA ARG A 12 -3.78 17.90 2.75
C ARG A 12 -3.51 19.18 1.96
N ASP A 13 -2.57 20.00 2.40
CA ASP A 13 -2.23 21.27 1.77
C ASP A 13 -1.70 21.08 0.35
N ALA A 14 -0.82 20.09 0.15
CA ALA A 14 -0.31 19.73 -1.17
C ALA A 14 -1.43 19.26 -2.11
N LEU A 15 -2.35 18.42 -1.63
CA LEU A 15 -3.48 17.95 -2.43
C LEU A 15 -4.49 19.06 -2.71
N SER A 16 -4.74 19.95 -1.76
CA SER A 16 -5.58 21.13 -1.95
C SER A 16 -5.02 22.02 -3.07
N LEU A 17 -3.71 22.27 -3.08
CA LEU A 17 -3.03 23.04 -4.12
C LEU A 17 -3.14 22.37 -5.50
N VAL A 18 -2.97 21.04 -5.56
CA VAL A 18 -3.08 20.25 -6.80
C VAL A 18 -4.51 20.26 -7.36
N MET A 19 -5.51 20.34 -6.48
CA MET A 19 -6.93 20.37 -6.85
C MET A 19 -7.47 21.78 -7.10
N ASP A 20 -6.72 22.82 -6.75
CA ASP A 20 -7.15 24.23 -6.92
C ASP A 20 -7.46 24.51 -8.39
N GLY A 21 -8.64 25.10 -8.64
CA GLY A 21 -9.12 25.45 -9.97
C GLY A 21 -8.28 26.51 -10.68
N HIS A 22 -7.51 27.31 -9.96
CA HIS A 22 -6.55 28.28 -10.50
C HIS A 22 -5.13 27.72 -10.70
N GLY A 23 -4.90 26.45 -10.25
CA GLY A 23 -3.63 25.73 -10.35
C GLY A 23 -3.69 24.57 -11.35
N LEU A 24 -3.31 23.38 -10.90
CA LEU A 24 -3.32 22.17 -11.73
C LEU A 24 -4.72 21.62 -12.02
N ALA A 25 -5.72 22.04 -11.25
CA ALA A 25 -7.14 21.69 -11.38
C ALA A 25 -7.41 20.17 -11.54
N LEU A 26 -6.62 19.31 -10.85
CA LEU A 26 -6.83 17.89 -10.90
C LEU A 26 -8.07 17.50 -10.12
N SER A 27 -8.98 16.77 -10.78
CA SER A 27 -10.17 16.25 -10.10
C SER A 27 -9.78 15.26 -8.99
N LYS A 28 -10.39 15.41 -7.79
CA LYS A 28 -10.19 14.48 -6.67
C LYS A 28 -10.46 13.00 -7.03
N ARG A 29 -11.27 12.72 -8.07
CA ARG A 29 -11.52 11.36 -8.59
C ARG A 29 -10.30 10.75 -9.30
N ARG A 30 -9.32 11.56 -9.69
CA ARG A 30 -8.07 11.13 -10.36
C ARG A 30 -6.91 11.00 -9.38
N ILE A 31 -7.13 11.34 -8.12
CA ILE A 31 -6.13 11.28 -7.07
C ILE A 31 -6.48 10.12 -6.13
N THR A 32 -5.50 9.33 -5.79
CA THR A 32 -5.63 8.24 -4.82
C THR A 32 -4.55 8.41 -3.75
N LEU A 33 -4.97 8.48 -2.49
CA LEU A 33 -4.08 8.45 -1.34
C LEU A 33 -3.93 7.00 -0.88
N SER A 34 -2.68 6.55 -0.74
CA SER A 34 -2.38 5.21 -0.23
C SER A 34 -1.99 5.28 1.23
N THR A 35 -2.50 4.35 2.05
CA THR A 35 -2.17 4.24 3.47
C THR A 35 -2.00 2.80 3.91
N SER A 36 -1.18 2.56 4.91
CA SER A 36 -1.08 1.26 5.59
C SER A 36 -2.17 1.06 6.64
N GLY A 37 -2.97 2.11 6.93
CA GLY A 37 -4.08 2.05 7.88
C GLY A 37 -3.85 2.84 9.16
N VAL A 38 -3.54 4.14 9.06
CA VAL A 38 -3.57 5.06 10.21
C VAL A 38 -5.01 5.45 10.48
N VAL A 39 -5.76 4.55 11.12
CA VAL A 39 -7.22 4.60 11.28
C VAL A 39 -7.75 5.97 11.73
N PRO A 40 -7.22 6.62 12.80
CA PRO A 40 -7.78 7.91 13.25
C PRO A 40 -7.71 9.03 12.21
N MET A 41 -6.81 8.90 11.22
CA MET A 41 -6.62 9.93 10.20
C MET A 41 -7.41 9.65 8.92
N MET A 42 -8.01 8.45 8.78
CA MET A 42 -8.77 8.09 7.58
C MET A 42 -10.05 8.91 7.46
N ALA A 43 -10.80 9.07 8.55
CA ALA A 43 -12.00 9.90 8.56
C ALA A 43 -11.69 11.36 8.14
N ARG A 44 -10.66 11.96 8.76
CA ARG A 44 -10.19 13.30 8.38
C ARG A 44 -9.79 13.40 6.91
N CYS A 45 -9.12 12.38 6.37
CA CYS A 45 -8.75 12.32 4.96
C CYS A 45 -9.99 12.36 4.05
N GLY A 46 -11.02 11.62 4.39
CA GLY A 46 -12.28 11.63 3.65
C GLY A 46 -13.03 12.97 3.72
N GLU A 47 -13.10 13.57 4.89
CA GLU A 47 -13.81 14.82 5.15
C GLU A 47 -13.08 16.03 4.58
N GLU A 48 -11.80 16.20 4.90
CA GLU A 48 -11.03 17.40 4.56
C GLU A 48 -10.50 17.39 3.12
N ILE A 49 -10.16 16.18 2.56
CA ILE A 49 -9.56 16.05 1.23
C ILE A 49 -10.56 15.40 0.25
N GLY A 50 -11.11 14.26 0.60
CA GLY A 50 -12.13 13.54 -0.17
C GLY A 50 -11.62 12.94 -1.47
N VAL A 51 -10.34 12.53 -1.56
CA VAL A 51 -9.75 11.78 -2.68
C VAL A 51 -10.07 10.28 -2.58
N ASN A 52 -9.74 9.48 -3.60
CA ASN A 52 -9.88 8.04 -3.51
C ASN A 52 -8.88 7.48 -2.50
N LEU A 53 -9.23 6.34 -1.91
CA LEU A 53 -8.39 5.66 -0.92
C LEU A 53 -7.86 4.34 -1.48
N ALA A 54 -6.58 4.09 -1.25
CA ALA A 54 -5.95 2.77 -1.40
C ALA A 54 -5.37 2.33 -0.05
N VAL A 55 -5.68 1.11 0.35
CA VAL A 55 -5.28 0.54 1.64
C VAL A 55 -4.36 -0.63 1.42
N SER A 56 -3.17 -0.57 1.99
CA SER A 56 -2.23 -1.70 2.05
C SER A 56 -2.75 -2.75 3.03
N LEU A 57 -3.61 -3.66 2.55
CA LEU A 57 -4.22 -4.70 3.36
C LEU A 57 -3.26 -5.87 3.56
N HIS A 58 -2.83 -6.49 2.48
CA HIS A 58 -1.80 -7.53 2.34
C HIS A 58 -2.05 -8.85 3.07
N ALA A 59 -2.95 -8.92 4.05
CA ALA A 59 -3.35 -10.16 4.71
C ALA A 59 -4.73 -10.04 5.34
N VAL A 60 -5.39 -11.19 5.51
CA VAL A 60 -6.72 -11.32 6.13
C VAL A 60 -6.65 -11.91 7.53
N SER A 61 -5.52 -12.47 7.93
CA SER A 61 -5.28 -12.91 9.30
C SER A 61 -4.48 -11.88 10.09
N LYS A 62 -4.82 -11.74 11.38
CA LYS A 62 -4.13 -10.81 12.29
C LYS A 62 -2.62 -11.09 12.35
N ASP A 63 -2.24 -12.37 12.52
CA ASP A 63 -0.85 -12.74 12.76
C ASP A 63 0.04 -12.45 11.55
N ILE A 64 -0.44 -12.80 10.35
CA ILE A 64 0.30 -12.51 9.11
C ILE A 64 0.35 -11.00 8.88
N ARG A 65 -0.75 -10.28 9.12
CA ARG A 65 -0.76 -8.84 8.95
C ARG A 65 0.15 -8.13 9.95
N ASP A 66 0.23 -8.60 11.21
CA ASP A 66 1.16 -8.09 12.22
C ASP A 66 2.64 -8.28 11.82
N GLU A 67 2.93 -9.35 11.05
CA GLU A 67 4.26 -9.65 10.52
C GLU A 67 4.64 -8.70 9.38
N ILE A 68 3.76 -8.56 8.37
CA ILE A 68 4.08 -7.86 7.11
C ILE A 68 3.65 -6.39 7.09
N VAL A 69 2.71 -5.99 7.94
CA VAL A 69 2.20 -4.61 8.08
C VAL A 69 2.18 -4.22 9.56
N PRO A 70 3.31 -3.85 10.16
CA PRO A 70 3.46 -3.68 11.61
C PRO A 70 2.49 -2.70 12.27
N ILE A 71 1.93 -1.74 11.53
CA ILE A 71 0.91 -0.81 12.05
C ILE A 71 -0.37 -1.53 12.50
N ASN A 72 -0.60 -2.76 12.03
CA ASN A 72 -1.73 -3.60 12.44
C ASN A 72 -1.75 -3.88 13.94
N ARG A 73 -0.58 -3.90 14.59
CA ARG A 73 -0.46 -4.05 16.05
C ARG A 73 -1.07 -2.87 16.80
N LYS A 74 -1.16 -1.72 16.17
CA LYS A 74 -1.74 -0.51 16.75
C LYS A 74 -3.20 -0.32 16.34
N TYR A 75 -3.51 -0.60 15.08
CA TYR A 75 -4.84 -0.48 14.49
C TYR A 75 -5.16 -1.82 13.82
N GLY A 76 -5.98 -2.64 14.49
CA GLY A 76 -6.30 -4.00 14.06
C GLY A 76 -7.08 -4.05 12.76
N LEU A 77 -7.17 -5.25 12.20
CA LEU A 77 -7.83 -5.48 10.91
C LEU A 77 -9.31 -5.04 10.96
N GLU A 78 -10.04 -5.39 12.00
CA GLU A 78 -11.45 -5.04 12.17
C GLU A 78 -11.65 -3.52 12.24
N GLU A 79 -10.82 -2.83 13.03
CA GLU A 79 -10.84 -1.38 13.15
C GLU A 79 -10.53 -0.69 11.81
N LEU A 80 -9.59 -1.24 11.05
CA LEU A 80 -9.25 -0.76 9.71
C LEU A 80 -10.42 -0.93 8.73
N LEU A 81 -11.06 -2.12 8.71
CA LEU A 81 -12.18 -2.38 7.80
C LEU A 81 -13.39 -1.52 8.16
N GLN A 82 -13.67 -1.31 9.44
CA GLN A 82 -14.71 -0.38 9.88
C GLN A 82 -14.40 1.05 9.42
N ALA A 83 -13.16 1.52 9.58
CA ALA A 83 -12.76 2.84 9.10
C ALA A 83 -12.85 2.99 7.56
N CYS A 84 -12.68 1.88 6.82
CA CYS A 84 -12.93 1.85 5.38
C CYS A 84 -14.43 1.94 5.06
N ALA A 85 -15.28 1.26 5.82
CA ALA A 85 -16.74 1.32 5.65
C ALA A 85 -17.27 2.74 5.92
N ASP A 86 -16.73 3.39 6.93
CA ASP A 86 -17.08 4.75 7.33
C ASP A 86 -16.42 5.84 6.47
N TYR A 87 -15.55 5.47 5.50
CA TYR A 87 -14.80 6.45 4.72
C TYR A 87 -15.70 7.32 3.84
N PRO A 88 -15.74 8.64 4.06
CA PRO A 88 -16.62 9.54 3.33
C PRO A 88 -16.39 9.53 1.82
N GLY A 89 -17.47 9.32 1.07
CA GLY A 89 -17.44 9.29 -0.39
C GLY A 89 -17.02 7.94 -1.01
N ALA A 90 -16.78 6.91 -0.22
CA ALA A 90 -16.71 5.54 -0.73
C ALA A 90 -18.07 5.12 -1.30
N SER A 91 -18.08 4.50 -2.46
CA SER A 91 -19.27 4.05 -3.17
C SER A 91 -18.90 3.09 -4.30
N ASN A 92 -19.89 2.45 -4.93
CA ASN A 92 -19.66 1.62 -6.11
C ASN A 92 -18.97 2.34 -7.28
N ALA A 93 -19.13 3.66 -7.38
CA ALA A 93 -18.43 4.51 -8.37
C ALA A 93 -17.04 4.96 -7.91
N ARG A 94 -16.77 4.92 -6.60
CA ARG A 94 -15.53 5.32 -5.96
C ARG A 94 -15.11 4.26 -4.95
N ARG A 95 -14.72 3.10 -5.48
CA ARG A 95 -14.34 1.95 -4.66
C ARG A 95 -13.03 2.19 -3.94
N ILE A 96 -12.94 1.71 -2.71
CA ILE A 96 -11.66 1.60 -1.99
C ILE A 96 -10.83 0.53 -2.68
N THR A 97 -9.56 0.84 -2.94
CA THR A 97 -8.62 -0.12 -3.51
C THR A 97 -7.86 -0.80 -2.37
N PHE A 98 -8.01 -2.11 -2.24
CA PHE A 98 -7.21 -2.92 -1.32
C PHE A 98 -6.00 -3.48 -2.06
N GLU A 99 -4.81 -3.05 -1.69
CA GLU A 99 -3.56 -3.58 -2.21
C GLU A 99 -3.21 -4.87 -1.46
N TYR A 100 -2.96 -5.94 -2.20
CA TYR A 100 -2.71 -7.27 -1.63
C TYR A 100 -1.49 -7.90 -2.31
N VAL A 101 -0.35 -7.90 -1.60
CA VAL A 101 0.88 -8.54 -2.07
C VAL A 101 0.77 -10.05 -1.92
N MET A 102 1.10 -10.79 -2.97
CA MET A 102 1.00 -12.25 -3.02
C MET A 102 2.32 -12.89 -2.60
N LEU A 103 2.36 -13.43 -1.38
CA LEU A 103 3.51 -14.06 -0.75
C LEU A 103 3.29 -15.58 -0.67
N LYS A 104 4.16 -16.35 -1.33
CA LYS A 104 4.06 -17.81 -1.43
C LYS A 104 3.98 -18.47 -0.06
N GLY A 105 2.91 -19.26 0.14
CA GLY A 105 2.68 -20.03 1.37
C GLY A 105 2.44 -19.19 2.62
N LYS A 106 2.14 -17.89 2.47
CA LYS A 106 1.86 -16.98 3.60
C LYS A 106 0.43 -16.45 3.59
N ASN A 107 0.00 -15.88 2.47
CA ASN A 107 -1.27 -15.17 2.34
C ASN A 107 -1.94 -15.45 0.98
N ASP A 108 -1.57 -16.53 0.32
CA ASP A 108 -1.95 -16.82 -1.06
C ASP A 108 -2.84 -18.06 -1.21
N SER A 109 -3.37 -18.61 -0.11
CA SER A 109 -4.24 -19.78 -0.16
C SER A 109 -5.64 -19.43 -0.69
N ASP A 110 -6.40 -20.46 -1.08
CA ASP A 110 -7.80 -20.29 -1.47
C ASP A 110 -8.66 -19.89 -0.25
N GLU A 111 -8.28 -20.36 0.94
CA GLU A 111 -8.89 -19.98 2.22
C GLU A 111 -8.69 -18.48 2.49
N ASP A 112 -7.50 -17.93 2.23
CA ASP A 112 -7.25 -16.48 2.35
C ASP A 112 -8.13 -15.69 1.36
N ALA A 113 -8.30 -16.20 0.13
CA ALA A 113 -9.17 -15.56 -0.86
C ALA A 113 -10.64 -15.54 -0.41
N HIS A 114 -11.14 -16.66 0.12
CA HIS A 114 -12.51 -16.75 0.64
C HIS A 114 -12.69 -15.87 1.88
N GLU A 115 -11.72 -15.83 2.78
CA GLU A 115 -11.76 -14.97 3.96
C GLU A 115 -11.74 -13.48 3.58
N LEU A 116 -10.92 -13.10 2.57
CA LEU A 116 -10.93 -11.74 2.02
C LEU A 116 -12.33 -11.36 1.52
N VAL A 117 -12.95 -12.24 0.74
CA VAL A 117 -14.32 -12.03 0.24
C VAL A 117 -15.32 -11.89 1.39
N ARG A 118 -15.22 -12.77 2.40
CA ARG A 118 -16.09 -12.74 3.58
C ARG A 118 -16.00 -11.39 4.30
N LEU A 119 -14.78 -10.94 4.60
CA LEU A 119 -14.52 -9.67 5.28
C LEU A 119 -15.05 -8.48 4.49
N LEU A 120 -14.75 -8.40 3.18
CA LEU A 120 -15.20 -7.29 2.35
C LEU A 120 -16.73 -7.21 2.23
N LYS A 121 -17.42 -8.35 2.26
CA LYS A 121 -18.89 -8.41 2.25
C LYS A 121 -19.51 -8.14 3.62
N GLU A 122 -18.91 -8.63 4.70
CA GLU A 122 -19.37 -8.40 6.06
C GLU A 122 -19.43 -6.91 6.42
N TYR A 123 -18.42 -6.15 5.99
CA TYR A 123 -18.37 -4.69 6.19
C TYR A 123 -19.04 -3.89 5.07
N ASP A 124 -19.74 -4.53 4.13
CA ASP A 124 -20.40 -3.91 2.96
C ASP A 124 -19.48 -2.92 2.20
N LEU A 125 -18.23 -3.32 2.00
CA LEU A 125 -17.20 -2.44 1.43
C LEU A 125 -17.35 -2.33 -0.09
N PRO A 126 -17.46 -1.12 -0.66
CA PRO A 126 -17.34 -0.91 -2.09
C PRO A 126 -15.88 -1.08 -2.51
N ALA A 127 -15.45 -2.33 -2.71
CA ALA A 127 -14.06 -2.72 -2.83
C ALA A 127 -13.61 -3.04 -4.25
N LYS A 128 -12.32 -2.82 -4.49
CA LYS A 128 -11.53 -3.41 -5.56
C LYS A 128 -10.24 -3.93 -4.93
N VAL A 129 -9.81 -5.14 -5.28
CA VAL A 129 -8.57 -5.73 -4.78
C VAL A 129 -7.52 -5.70 -5.89
N ASN A 130 -6.36 -5.10 -5.62
CA ASN A 130 -5.20 -5.12 -6.50
C ASN A 130 -4.24 -6.21 -6.04
N LEU A 131 -4.17 -7.32 -6.77
CA LEU A 131 -3.23 -8.38 -6.48
C LEU A 131 -1.85 -8.03 -7.03
N ILE A 132 -0.84 -8.01 -6.16
CA ILE A 132 0.52 -7.61 -6.49
C ILE A 132 1.43 -8.83 -6.36
N PRO A 133 1.85 -9.45 -7.48
CA PRO A 133 2.89 -10.47 -7.43
C PRO A 133 4.13 -9.89 -6.74
N PHE A 134 4.60 -10.59 -5.70
CA PHE A 134 5.75 -10.12 -4.95
C PHE A 134 7.00 -10.07 -5.83
N ASN A 135 7.77 -9.02 -5.71
CA ASN A 135 9.06 -8.88 -6.38
C ASN A 135 10.18 -9.08 -5.34
N PRO A 136 10.80 -10.28 -5.28
CA PRO A 136 11.85 -10.55 -4.30
C PRO A 136 13.08 -9.66 -4.55
N TRP A 137 13.76 -9.30 -3.45
CA TRP A 137 15.03 -8.56 -3.48
C TRP A 137 16.10 -9.34 -2.72
N PRO A 138 17.39 -9.07 -2.94
CA PRO A 138 18.47 -9.75 -2.21
C PRO A 138 18.32 -9.56 -0.69
N GLY A 139 18.17 -10.70 0.03
CA GLY A 139 17.92 -10.72 1.47
C GLY A 139 16.46 -10.75 1.90
N SER A 140 15.50 -10.81 0.96
CA SER A 140 14.10 -11.10 1.27
C SER A 140 13.95 -12.55 1.75
N ILE A 141 13.16 -12.74 2.81
CA ILE A 141 12.75 -14.07 3.30
C ILE A 141 11.47 -14.57 2.63
N TYR A 142 10.81 -13.72 1.81
CA TYR A 142 9.57 -14.05 1.12
C TYR A 142 9.83 -14.36 -0.34
N GLU A 143 8.96 -15.21 -0.89
CA GLU A 143 8.94 -15.59 -2.30
C GLU A 143 7.63 -15.14 -2.97
N CYS A 144 7.66 -14.96 -4.29
CA CYS A 144 6.47 -14.70 -5.08
C CYS A 144 5.60 -15.95 -5.17
N SER A 145 4.29 -15.78 -5.01
CA SER A 145 3.32 -16.84 -5.29
C SER A 145 3.42 -17.34 -6.74
N GLU A 146 3.15 -18.62 -6.95
CA GLU A 146 3.11 -19.20 -8.30
C GLU A 146 1.99 -18.57 -9.15
N PRO A 147 2.19 -18.41 -10.46
CA PRO A 147 1.20 -17.77 -11.35
C PRO A 147 -0.19 -18.41 -11.29
N ASP A 148 -0.27 -19.73 -11.14
CA ASP A 148 -1.54 -20.46 -11.06
C ASP A 148 -2.25 -20.16 -9.75
N ARG A 149 -1.51 -20.03 -8.65
CA ARG A 149 -2.05 -19.64 -7.35
C ARG A 149 -2.62 -18.22 -7.38
N ILE A 150 -1.89 -17.27 -7.98
CA ILE A 150 -2.36 -15.90 -8.15
C ILE A 150 -3.65 -15.86 -8.99
N ARG A 151 -3.73 -16.70 -10.05
CA ARG A 151 -4.93 -16.81 -10.87
C ARG A 151 -6.11 -17.38 -10.09
N SER A 152 -5.90 -18.47 -9.32
CA SER A 152 -6.94 -19.07 -8.48
C SER A 152 -7.51 -18.03 -7.52
N PHE A 153 -6.64 -17.37 -6.77
CA PHE A 153 -7.01 -16.29 -5.84
C PHE A 153 -7.82 -15.18 -6.52
N SER A 154 -7.33 -14.69 -7.67
CA SER A 154 -8.03 -13.66 -8.46
C SER A 154 -9.42 -14.11 -8.89
N ASN A 155 -9.55 -15.36 -9.35
CA ASN A 155 -10.83 -15.92 -9.81
C ASN A 155 -11.84 -16.03 -8.65
N ILE A 156 -11.43 -16.54 -7.49
CA ILE A 156 -12.29 -16.64 -6.30
C ILE A 156 -12.87 -15.27 -5.92
N VAL A 157 -12.01 -14.26 -5.87
CA VAL A 157 -12.43 -12.88 -5.52
C VAL A 157 -13.33 -12.30 -6.62
N PHE A 158 -13.02 -12.54 -7.90
CA PHE A 158 -13.80 -12.05 -9.04
C PHE A 158 -15.17 -12.71 -9.13
N GLU A 159 -15.28 -14.03 -8.94
CA GLU A 159 -16.54 -14.77 -8.95
C GLU A 159 -17.47 -14.33 -7.80
N ALA A 160 -16.90 -13.82 -6.72
CA ALA A 160 -17.67 -13.21 -5.63
C ALA A 160 -18.21 -11.80 -5.95
N GLY A 161 -17.95 -11.27 -7.17
CA GLY A 161 -18.40 -9.96 -7.64
C GLY A 161 -17.45 -8.80 -7.31
N ILE A 162 -16.23 -9.08 -6.82
CA ILE A 162 -15.24 -8.07 -6.46
C ILE A 162 -14.14 -8.03 -7.54
N SER A 163 -13.88 -6.86 -8.12
CA SER A 163 -12.80 -6.70 -9.11
C SER A 163 -11.44 -7.01 -8.48
N ALA A 164 -10.71 -7.96 -9.07
CA ALA A 164 -9.41 -8.44 -8.56
C ALA A 164 -8.31 -8.49 -9.64
N PRO A 165 -7.95 -7.35 -10.27
CA PRO A 165 -6.89 -7.35 -11.27
C PRO A 165 -5.54 -7.74 -10.66
N VAL A 166 -4.77 -8.52 -11.43
CA VAL A 166 -3.38 -8.83 -11.10
C VAL A 166 -2.48 -7.76 -11.73
N ARG A 167 -1.69 -7.10 -10.90
CA ARG A 167 -0.75 -6.08 -11.36
C ARG A 167 0.41 -6.74 -12.11
N THR A 168 0.65 -6.32 -13.35
CA THR A 168 1.84 -6.74 -14.08
C THR A 168 3.06 -6.02 -13.52
N PRO A 169 4.03 -6.73 -12.93
CA PRO A 169 5.26 -6.11 -12.44
C PRO A 169 6.05 -5.49 -13.59
N ARG A 170 6.52 -4.27 -13.41
CA ARG A 170 7.44 -3.59 -14.34
C ARG A 170 8.78 -3.40 -13.67
N GLY A 171 9.87 -3.50 -14.44
CA GLY A 171 11.22 -3.25 -13.94
C GLY A 171 11.74 -4.32 -12.97
N ARG A 172 11.43 -5.60 -13.20
CA ARG A 172 12.01 -6.72 -12.44
C ARG A 172 13.52 -6.82 -12.61
N ASP A 173 14.01 -6.39 -13.74
CA ASP A 173 15.41 -6.40 -14.16
C ASP A 173 16.26 -5.27 -13.56
N ILE A 174 15.61 -4.27 -12.97
CA ILE A 174 16.27 -3.06 -12.43
C ILE A 174 15.91 -2.78 -10.97
N ASP A 175 15.47 -3.79 -10.22
CA ASP A 175 15.05 -3.67 -8.80
C ASP A 175 14.10 -2.49 -8.53
N ALA A 176 13.24 -2.15 -9.52
CA ALA A 176 12.37 -0.99 -9.49
C ALA A 176 11.05 -1.20 -8.70
N ALA A 177 10.98 -2.21 -7.83
CA ALA A 177 9.83 -2.38 -6.97
C ALA A 177 9.80 -1.26 -5.90
N CYS A 178 8.58 -0.93 -5.47
CA CYS A 178 8.34 0.13 -4.50
C CYS A 178 9.19 -0.06 -3.24
N GLY A 179 10.06 0.90 -2.95
CA GLY A 179 10.94 0.89 -1.77
C GLY A 179 12.30 0.22 -1.96
N GLN A 180 12.55 -0.56 -3.02
CA GLN A 180 13.81 -1.27 -3.22
C GLN A 180 15.00 -0.33 -3.46
N LEU A 181 14.83 0.71 -4.27
CA LEU A 181 15.88 1.70 -4.56
C LEU A 181 16.37 2.45 -3.30
N LYS A 182 15.47 2.68 -2.34
CA LYS A 182 15.83 3.35 -1.09
C LYS A 182 16.72 2.48 -0.21
N THR A 183 16.46 1.17 -0.17
CA THR A 183 17.22 0.22 0.66
C THR A 183 18.68 0.09 0.19
N ALA A 184 18.94 0.23 -1.10
CA ALA A 184 20.32 0.23 -1.64
C ALA A 184 21.08 1.52 -1.30
N ALA A 185 20.39 2.67 -1.22
CA ALA A 185 20.99 3.97 -0.91
C ALA A 185 21.21 4.24 0.59
N GLU A 186 20.38 3.63 1.46
CA GLU A 186 20.43 3.88 2.91
C GLU A 186 21.49 3.09 3.68
N LYS A 187 22.23 2.16 3.04
CA LYS A 187 23.22 1.30 3.71
C LYS A 187 24.57 1.96 4.03
N LYS A 188 24.80 3.23 3.67
CA LYS A 188 25.94 3.96 4.20
C LYS A 188 25.55 4.57 5.53
N SER A 189 26.16 4.07 6.62
CA SER A 189 25.98 4.66 7.96
C SER A 189 26.45 6.12 7.96
N ARG A 190 25.95 6.92 8.91
CA ARG A 190 26.40 8.31 9.07
C ARG A 190 27.92 8.39 9.19
N ALA A 191 28.54 7.43 9.89
CA ALA A 191 29.99 7.33 10.04
C ALA A 191 30.75 7.05 8.73
N GLU A 192 30.14 6.32 7.78
CA GLU A 192 30.72 6.09 6.45
C GLU A 192 30.65 7.33 5.57
N ARG A 193 29.51 8.05 5.63
CA ARG A 193 29.37 9.34 4.93
C ARG A 193 30.32 10.39 5.44
N ASP A 194 30.52 10.47 6.75
CA ASP A 194 31.44 11.40 7.37
C ASP A 194 32.92 11.07 7.04
N ARG A 195 33.24 9.76 6.88
CA ARG A 195 34.56 9.32 6.41
C ARG A 195 34.80 9.62 4.92
N GLU A 196 33.81 9.42 4.07
CA GLU A 196 33.89 9.74 2.64
C GLU A 196 34.01 11.26 2.43
N ALA A 197 33.28 12.06 3.19
CA ALA A 197 33.38 13.51 3.14
C ALA A 197 34.77 14.00 3.58
N ALA A 198 35.31 13.46 4.66
CA ALA A 198 36.67 13.79 5.13
C ALA A 198 37.74 13.34 4.13
N ALA A 199 37.59 12.19 3.46
CA ALA A 199 38.51 11.74 2.42
C ALA A 199 38.49 12.63 1.18
N ALA A 200 37.29 13.06 0.74
CA ALA A 200 37.11 13.95 -0.39
C ALA A 200 37.69 15.36 -0.13
N GLU A 201 37.56 15.86 1.10
CA GLU A 201 38.17 17.13 1.52
C GLU A 201 39.72 17.04 1.56
N ALA A 202 40.25 15.89 1.97
CA ALA A 202 41.72 15.69 2.00
C ALA A 202 42.31 15.59 0.57
N GLU A 203 41.61 14.96 -0.36
CA GLU A 203 42.03 14.91 -1.78
C GLU A 203 41.91 16.26 -2.50
N ALA A 204 40.93 17.10 -2.13
CA ALA A 204 40.77 18.44 -2.69
C ALA A 204 41.79 19.44 -2.19
N SER A 205 42.53 19.11 -1.11
CA SER A 205 43.50 19.97 -0.47
C SER A 205 44.96 19.58 -0.76
N ALA A 206 45.20 18.54 -1.57
CA ALA A 206 46.49 18.03 -2.01
C ALA A 206 46.77 18.40 -3.47
#